data_d20197f36fcba3d8ed1874d871df3386
#
_entry.id   d20197f36fcba3d8ed1874d871df3386
#
_cell.length_a   1.000
_cell.length_b   1.000
_cell.length_c   1.000
_cell.angle_alpha   90.00
_cell.angle_beta   90.00
_cell.angle_gamma   90.00
#
_symmetry.space_group_name_H-M   'P 1'
#
loop_
_entity.id
_entity.type
_entity.pdbx_description
1 polymer ?
#
loop_
_entity_poly.entity_id
_entity_poly.type
_entity_poly.pdbx_seq_one_letter_code
_entity_poly.pdbx_strand_id
1 'polypeptide(L)'
;MRKITKIEIITRASKLEELKEALNKIGVQGMTVSQVYGCGLQKGHTEVYRGKQYSVNLVPKVKIETIVCAVPVELVLETARKALQTGHIGEGKIFVYDVENAMRIRTGTMGDKAITDDEA
;
A
#
# COMPACT_ATOMS: atom_id res chain seq x y z
N MET A 1 20.18 11.89 9.82
CA MET A 1 19.36 11.33 8.75
C MET A 1 17.92 11.19 9.23
N ARG A 2 16.97 11.60 8.41
CA ARG A 2 15.57 11.43 8.74
C ARG A 2 15.19 9.95 8.67
N LYS A 3 14.22 9.58 9.47
CA LYS A 3 13.68 8.24 9.44
C LYS A 3 13.01 7.97 8.09
N ILE A 4 13.27 6.81 7.54
CA ILE A 4 12.66 6.36 6.28
C ILE A 4 11.61 5.31 6.61
N THR A 5 10.42 5.50 6.07
CA THR A 5 9.30 4.62 6.36
C THR A 5 8.66 4.11 5.08
N LYS A 6 8.37 2.82 5.03
CA LYS A 6 7.59 2.24 3.95
C LYS A 6 6.15 2.10 4.42
N ILE A 7 5.24 2.56 3.60
CA ILE A 7 3.81 2.41 3.83
C ILE A 7 3.26 1.51 2.73
N GLU A 8 2.67 0.41 3.14
CA GLU A 8 2.11 -0.59 2.24
C GLU A 8 0.60 -0.62 2.44
N ILE A 9 -0.14 -0.38 1.37
CA ILE A 9 -1.59 -0.34 1.41
C ILE A 9 -2.12 -1.45 0.52
N ILE A 10 -2.97 -2.31 1.08
CA ILE A 10 -3.63 -3.35 0.30
C ILE A 10 -5.12 -3.04 0.35
N THR A 11 -5.70 -2.78 -0.82
CA THR A 11 -7.08 -2.34 -0.91
C THR A 11 -7.71 -2.82 -2.21
N ARG A 12 -8.95 -2.44 -2.45
CA ARG A 12 -9.67 -2.80 -3.67
C ARG A 12 -9.11 -2.06 -4.86
N ALA A 13 -9.02 -2.75 -5.99
CA ALA A 13 -8.51 -2.15 -7.23
C ALA A 13 -9.32 -0.93 -7.66
N SER A 14 -10.61 -0.92 -7.39
CA SER A 14 -11.48 0.19 -7.78
C SER A 14 -11.16 1.51 -7.07
N LYS A 15 -10.40 1.46 -5.99
CA LYS A 15 -10.04 2.64 -5.21
C LYS A 15 -8.67 3.21 -5.55
N LEU A 16 -7.95 2.59 -6.48
CA LEU A 16 -6.58 2.96 -6.78
C LEU A 16 -6.44 4.43 -7.20
N GLU A 17 -7.26 4.89 -8.13
CA GLU A 17 -7.11 6.25 -8.64
C GLU A 17 -7.41 7.30 -7.56
N GLU A 18 -8.44 7.09 -6.77
CA GLU A 18 -8.75 7.99 -5.65
C GLU A 18 -7.59 8.08 -4.66
N LEU A 19 -7.01 6.93 -4.35
CA LEU A 19 -5.89 6.86 -3.40
C LEU A 19 -4.67 7.59 -3.97
N LYS A 20 -4.33 7.34 -5.22
CA LYS A 20 -3.19 8.00 -5.88
C LYS A 20 -3.34 9.52 -5.85
N GLU A 21 -4.51 10.01 -6.22
CA GLU A 21 -4.77 11.44 -6.22
C GLU A 21 -4.65 12.04 -4.82
N ALA A 22 -5.23 11.38 -3.83
CA ALA A 22 -5.18 11.86 -2.46
C ALA A 22 -3.75 11.94 -1.94
N LEU A 23 -2.95 10.91 -2.21
CA LEU A 23 -1.56 10.87 -1.76
C LEU A 23 -0.70 11.89 -2.50
N ASN A 24 -0.93 12.09 -3.80
CA ASN A 24 -0.21 13.09 -4.56
C ASN A 24 -0.42 14.50 -4.00
N LYS A 25 -1.64 14.79 -3.54
CA LYS A 25 -1.96 16.11 -2.99
C LYS A 25 -1.16 16.46 -1.75
N ILE A 26 -0.73 15.48 -0.99
CA ILE A 26 0.05 15.71 0.22
C ILE A 26 1.55 15.55 -0.01
N GLY A 27 1.97 15.37 -1.26
CA GLY A 27 3.37 15.34 -1.62
C GLY A 27 3.98 13.96 -1.81
N VAL A 28 3.19 12.90 -1.72
CA VAL A 28 3.66 11.55 -2.03
C VAL A 28 3.68 11.38 -3.54
N GLN A 29 4.87 11.19 -4.11
CA GLN A 29 5.03 11.10 -5.55
C GLN A 29 5.37 9.72 -6.04
N GLY A 30 6.32 9.05 -5.39
CA GLY A 30 6.74 7.71 -5.79
C GLY A 30 5.86 6.64 -5.19
N MET A 31 5.24 5.84 -6.05
CA MET A 31 4.41 4.72 -5.63
C MET A 31 4.67 3.53 -6.52
N THR A 32 4.78 2.37 -5.91
CA THR A 32 4.89 1.10 -6.64
C THR A 32 3.59 0.36 -6.47
N VAL A 33 2.99 -0.03 -7.58
CA VAL A 33 1.68 -0.69 -7.57
C VAL A 33 1.81 -2.09 -8.11
N SER A 34 1.25 -3.05 -7.41
CA SER A 34 1.19 -4.43 -7.88
C SER A 34 -0.22 -4.97 -7.69
N GLN A 35 -0.58 -5.88 -8.58
CA GLN A 35 -1.86 -6.57 -8.51
C GLN A 35 -1.66 -7.83 -7.67
N VAL A 36 -2.53 -8.03 -6.68
CA VAL A 36 -2.41 -9.17 -5.76
C VAL A 36 -3.79 -9.77 -5.54
N TYR A 37 -3.84 -10.92 -4.91
CA TYR A 37 -5.09 -11.56 -4.53
C TYR A 37 -5.14 -11.72 -3.03
N GLY A 38 -6.26 -11.28 -2.45
CA GLY A 38 -6.58 -11.59 -1.08
C GLY A 38 -7.23 -12.96 -1.02
N CYS A 39 -6.92 -13.70 0.02
CA CYS A 39 -7.48 -15.03 0.23
C CYS A 39 -7.97 -15.13 1.67
N GLY A 40 -9.17 -15.68 1.84
CA GLY A 40 -9.74 -15.84 3.16
C GLY A 40 -10.96 -16.72 3.14
N LEU A 41 -11.59 -16.86 4.30
CA LEU A 41 -12.83 -17.59 4.41
C LEU A 41 -14.01 -16.69 4.08
N GLN A 42 -14.88 -17.18 3.20
CA GLN A 42 -16.09 -16.47 2.86
C GLN A 42 -17.27 -17.41 3.10
N LYS A 43 -18.18 -17.00 3.98
CA LYS A 43 -19.34 -17.82 4.32
C LYS A 43 -20.22 -18.03 3.10
N GLY A 44 -20.67 -19.27 2.92
CA GLY A 44 -21.60 -19.61 1.86
C GLY A 44 -20.96 -19.86 0.51
N HIS A 45 -19.66 -19.69 0.40
CA HIS A 45 -18.95 -19.94 -0.85
C HIS A 45 -17.99 -21.10 -0.64
N THR A 46 -18.47 -22.30 -0.90
CA THR A 46 -17.69 -23.52 -0.76
C THR A 46 -17.75 -24.34 -2.04
N GLU A 47 -16.67 -25.02 -2.34
CA GLU A 47 -16.62 -25.98 -3.41
C GLU A 47 -16.30 -27.35 -2.81
N VAL A 48 -16.79 -28.39 -3.46
CA VAL A 48 -16.53 -29.76 -3.05
C VAL A 48 -15.58 -30.38 -4.05
N TYR A 49 -14.46 -30.87 -3.53
CA TYR A 49 -13.48 -31.54 -4.35
C TYR A 49 -13.05 -32.82 -3.64
N ARG A 50 -13.22 -33.97 -4.31
CA ARG A 50 -12.90 -35.29 -3.74
C ARG A 50 -13.55 -35.52 -2.37
N GLY A 51 -14.81 -35.09 -2.25
CA GLY A 51 -15.56 -35.28 -1.01
C GLY A 51 -15.21 -34.34 0.13
N LYS A 52 -14.32 -33.38 -0.09
CA LYS A 52 -13.99 -32.36 0.89
C LYS A 52 -14.52 -31.01 0.44
N GLN A 53 -14.97 -30.23 1.41
CA GLN A 53 -15.42 -28.87 1.14
C GLN A 53 -14.27 -27.90 1.30
N TYR A 54 -14.14 -27.00 0.34
CA TYR A 54 -13.15 -25.94 0.38
C TYR A 54 -13.85 -24.60 0.27
N SER A 55 -13.40 -23.64 1.06
CA SER A 55 -13.74 -22.25 0.83
C SER A 55 -12.72 -21.68 -0.14
N VAL A 56 -13.21 -21.26 -1.31
CA VAL A 56 -12.35 -20.62 -2.31
C VAL A 56 -12.72 -19.15 -2.33
N ASN A 57 -11.76 -18.33 -2.02
CA ASN A 57 -11.98 -16.90 -1.96
C ASN A 57 -10.72 -16.15 -2.36
N LEU A 58 -10.53 -16.00 -3.67
CA LEU A 58 -9.45 -15.19 -4.22
C LEU A 58 -10.07 -13.89 -4.74
N VAL A 59 -9.77 -12.80 -4.06
CA VAL A 59 -10.33 -11.50 -4.39
C VAL A 59 -9.22 -10.62 -4.93
N PRO A 60 -9.39 -10.06 -6.14
CA PRO A 60 -8.39 -9.14 -6.69
C PRO A 60 -8.24 -7.92 -5.81
N LYS A 61 -7.00 -7.58 -5.52
CA LYS A 61 -6.63 -6.41 -4.72
C LYS A 61 -5.46 -5.72 -5.39
N VAL A 62 -5.18 -4.51 -4.95
CA VAL A 62 -3.95 -3.81 -5.32
C VAL A 62 -3.12 -3.59 -4.08
N LYS A 63 -1.81 -3.66 -4.25
CA LYS A 63 -0.85 -3.32 -3.21
C LYS A 63 -0.10 -2.10 -3.67
N ILE A 64 -0.16 -1.04 -2.89
CA ILE A 64 0.56 0.19 -3.16
C ILE A 64 1.63 0.34 -2.11
N GLU A 65 2.87 0.53 -2.55
CA GLU A 65 3.99 0.76 -1.64
C GLU A 65 4.56 2.13 -1.91
N THR A 66 4.77 2.89 -0.88
CA THR A 66 5.46 4.17 -0.99
C THR A 66 6.45 4.31 0.16
N ILE A 67 7.55 4.99 -0.14
CA ILE A 67 8.62 5.24 0.83
C ILE A 67 8.65 6.73 1.09
N VAL A 68 8.53 7.11 2.35
CA VAL A 68 8.48 8.52 2.73
C VAL A 68 9.50 8.83 3.81
N CYS A 69 9.98 10.05 3.82
CA CYS A 69 10.80 10.58 4.91
C CYS A 69 10.46 12.05 5.21
N ALA A 70 10.14 12.83 4.19
CA ALA A 70 9.75 14.23 4.37
C ALA A 70 8.26 14.39 4.67
N VAL A 71 7.42 13.60 4.04
CA VAL A 71 5.99 13.62 4.30
C VAL A 71 5.71 12.86 5.59
N PRO A 72 5.00 13.47 6.55
CA PRO A 72 4.75 12.79 7.82
C PRO A 72 3.92 11.52 7.65
N VAL A 73 4.32 10.46 8.32
CA VAL A 73 3.63 9.17 8.26
C VAL A 73 2.17 9.30 8.68
N GLU A 74 1.92 10.02 9.77
CA GLU A 74 0.55 10.21 10.26
C GLU A 74 -0.36 10.86 9.22
N LEU A 75 0.17 11.80 8.46
CA LEU A 75 -0.58 12.44 7.39
C LEU A 75 -0.90 11.46 6.26
N VAL A 76 0.05 10.60 5.91
CA VAL A 76 -0.18 9.59 4.87
C VAL A 76 -1.27 8.61 5.32
N LEU A 77 -1.19 8.15 6.56
CA LEU A 77 -2.17 7.20 7.10
C LEU A 77 -3.58 7.79 7.12
N GLU A 78 -3.72 9.00 7.60
CA GLU A 78 -5.03 9.65 7.69
C GLU A 78 -5.59 9.95 6.31
N THR A 79 -4.75 10.39 5.39
CA THR A 79 -5.16 10.68 4.01
C THR A 79 -5.66 9.42 3.32
N ALA A 80 -4.90 8.33 3.44
CA ALA A 80 -5.29 7.06 2.85
C ALA A 80 -6.58 6.53 3.46
N ARG A 81 -6.72 6.63 4.78
CA ARG A 81 -7.91 6.18 5.47
C ARG A 81 -9.15 6.90 4.96
N LYS A 82 -9.08 8.23 4.84
CA LYS A 82 -10.21 9.02 4.36
C LYS A 82 -10.59 8.68 2.92
N ALA A 83 -9.59 8.42 2.09
CA ALA A 83 -9.84 8.09 0.69
C ALA A 83 -10.46 6.69 0.52
N LEU A 84 -10.15 5.76 1.41
CA LEU A 84 -10.49 4.35 1.25
C LEU A 84 -11.66 3.87 2.10
N GLN A 85 -12.00 4.56 3.19
CA GLN A 85 -13.02 4.05 4.08
C GLN A 85 -14.40 4.15 3.45
N THR A 86 -15.16 3.07 3.55
CA THR A 86 -16.53 3.00 3.05
C THR A 86 -17.51 2.56 4.14
N GLY A 87 -16.99 2.11 5.28
CA GLY A 87 -17.80 1.52 6.34
C GLY A 87 -18.13 0.06 6.11
N HIS A 88 -17.59 -0.55 5.07
CA HIS A 88 -17.84 -1.95 4.73
C HIS A 88 -16.63 -2.81 4.97
N ILE A 89 -16.84 -4.10 5.20
CA ILE A 89 -15.76 -5.07 5.34
C ILE A 89 -15.03 -5.19 3.99
N GLY A 90 -13.72 -5.34 4.04
CA GLY A 90 -12.91 -5.54 2.85
C GLY A 90 -12.31 -4.28 2.27
N GLU A 91 -12.34 -3.19 3.02
CA GLU A 91 -11.72 -1.93 2.60
C GLU A 91 -10.21 -2.03 2.47
N GLY A 92 -9.60 -2.90 3.30
CA GLY A 92 -8.18 -3.13 3.23
C GLY A 92 -7.45 -2.77 4.51
N LYS A 93 -6.13 -2.82 4.43
CA LYS A 93 -5.25 -2.55 5.56
C LYS A 93 -4.04 -1.78 5.12
N ILE A 94 -3.45 -1.07 6.06
CA ILE A 94 -2.23 -0.31 5.84
C ILE A 94 -1.20 -0.83 6.83
N PHE A 95 0.00 -1.12 6.31
CA PHE A 95 1.12 -1.58 7.12
C PHE A 95 2.24 -0.58 7.04
N VAL A 96 2.92 -0.37 8.16
CA VAL A 96 4.00 0.60 8.26
C VAL A 96 5.26 -0.14 8.65
N TYR A 97 6.34 0.08 7.89
CA TYR A 97 7.61 -0.60 8.09
C TYR A 97 8.72 0.43 8.26
N ASP A 98 9.65 0.15 9.15
CA ASP A 98 10.88 0.91 9.20
C ASP A 98 11.79 0.45 8.07
N VAL A 99 12.34 1.40 7.34
CA VAL A 99 13.33 1.12 6.30
C VAL A 99 14.69 1.52 6.84
N GLU A 100 15.55 0.55 6.95
CA GLU A 100 16.87 0.77 7.55
C GLU A 100 17.71 1.73 6.72
N ASN A 101 17.71 1.56 5.40
CA ASN A 101 18.49 2.40 4.51
C ASN A 101 17.91 2.32 3.10
N ALA A 102 18.33 3.22 2.25
CA ALA A 102 17.93 3.25 0.84
C ALA A 102 19.12 3.75 0.01
N MET A 103 19.18 3.35 -1.24
CA MET A 103 20.19 3.83 -2.17
C MET A 103 19.52 4.14 -3.50
N ARG A 104 19.84 5.31 -4.05
CA ARG A 104 19.43 5.66 -5.41
C ARG A 104 20.45 5.05 -6.36
N ILE A 105 19.99 4.18 -7.24
CA ILE A 105 20.88 3.41 -8.11
C ILE A 105 21.70 4.31 -9.03
N ARG A 106 21.07 5.33 -9.60
CA ARG A 106 21.74 6.19 -10.57
C ARG A 106 22.94 6.94 -9.96
N THR A 107 22.80 7.40 -8.73
CA THR A 107 23.82 8.27 -8.12
C THR A 107 24.61 7.62 -6.99
N GLY A 108 24.12 6.50 -6.47
CA GLY A 108 24.70 5.89 -5.27
C GLY A 108 24.38 6.65 -3.99
N THR A 109 23.52 7.66 -4.06
CA THR A 109 23.09 8.43 -2.89
C THR A 109 22.34 7.55 -1.91
N MET A 110 22.72 7.64 -0.63
CA MET A 110 22.15 6.78 0.42
C MET A 110 21.36 7.59 1.43
N GLY A 111 20.55 6.88 2.22
CA GLY A 111 19.78 7.45 3.29
C GLY A 111 18.57 8.24 2.80
N ASP A 112 18.14 9.21 3.60
CA ASP A 112 16.96 9.99 3.28
C ASP A 112 17.09 10.77 1.97
N LYS A 113 18.29 11.15 1.60
CA LYS A 113 18.52 11.86 0.33
C LYS A 113 18.26 10.98 -0.88
N ALA A 114 18.27 9.66 -0.72
CA ALA A 114 17.92 8.75 -1.80
C ALA A 114 16.42 8.80 -2.11
N ILE A 115 15.62 9.30 -1.18
CA ILE A 115 14.17 9.33 -1.29
C ILE A 115 13.65 10.70 -1.71
N THR A 116 14.28 11.78 -1.24
CA THR A 116 13.81 13.14 -1.51
C THR A 116 14.10 13.55 -2.93
N ASP A 117 13.30 14.47 -3.45
CA ASP A 117 13.39 14.96 -4.82
C ASP A 117 14.19 16.25 -4.95
N ASP A 118 14.90 16.61 -3.92
CA ASP A 118 15.67 17.85 -3.91
C ASP A 118 16.96 17.74 -4.72
N GLU A 119 17.22 16.60 -5.33
CA GLU A 119 18.33 16.51 -6.26
C GLU A 119 17.81 16.06 -7.62
N ALA A 120 18.29 16.72 -8.58
CA ALA A 120 17.85 16.50 -9.94
C ALA A 120 18.69 15.42 -10.62
#